data_3855b7e99f849468bf9374e55107ffd1
#
_entry.id   3855b7e99f849468bf9374e55107ffd1
#
_cell.length_a   1.000
_cell.length_b   1.000
_cell.length_c   1.000
_cell.angle_alpha   90.00
_cell.angle_beta   90.00
_cell.angle_gamma   90.00
#
_symmetry.space_group_name_H-M   'P 1'
#
loop_
_entity.id
_entity.type
_entity.pdbx_description
1 polymer ?
#
loop_
_entity_poly.entity_id
_entity_poly.type
_entity_poly.pdbx_seq_one_letter_code
_entity_poly.pdbx_strand_id
1 'polypeptide(L)'
;MKDNIINFEQQCEQSKEGLHSLQKEYMQPTMSEEQLSRLKMKMEEAKCENRKERRIARITRSAATAAALVIAFITLPNLSPTIAYAMEQMPILGQFVKVVTFRNYEYEDEQHKAEVVIPEIVIDDQIPVEQLQSVLENTTNEMNAEIQKISKELLVEFVNHIRDELGYKELIVKSEVVTTTQDYFTLKLSCYQSEASGYEWDYFYTIDLTSGKKLELKDIFVDGVDYITPISENIKEQMRSQMEKDENISYWLDDEMEETNFNEITEETNFYINQNNDVVICFNEGDVAPMYMGIIEFEIPAEVLKAIRK
;
A
#
# COMPACT_ATOMS: atom_id res chain seq x y z
N MET A 1 -55.25 -72.11 -21.76
CA MET A 1 -54.28 -71.02 -21.98
C MET A 1 -54.60 -69.73 -21.22
N LYS A 2 -55.87 -69.44 -20.92
CA LYS A 2 -56.26 -68.27 -20.14
C LYS A 2 -55.92 -68.36 -18.67
N ASP A 3 -55.99 -69.50 -18.05
CA ASP A 3 -55.75 -69.66 -16.60
C ASP A 3 -54.32 -69.55 -16.21
N ASN A 4 -53.36 -69.85 -17.09
CA ASN A 4 -51.90 -69.62 -16.82
C ASN A 4 -51.47 -68.16 -16.86
N ILE A 5 -52.17 -67.34 -17.62
CA ILE A 5 -51.82 -65.88 -17.70
C ILE A 5 -52.32 -65.18 -16.46
N ILE A 6 -53.48 -65.49 -15.96
CA ILE A 6 -54.05 -64.91 -14.71
C ILE A 6 -53.20 -65.27 -13.51
N ASN A 7 -52.67 -66.50 -13.46
CA ASN A 7 -51.79 -66.92 -12.37
C ASN A 7 -50.43 -66.22 -12.40
N PHE A 8 -49.89 -65.88 -13.58
CA PHE A 8 -48.63 -65.14 -13.72
C PHE A 8 -48.78 -63.65 -13.37
N GLU A 9 -49.93 -63.05 -13.74
CA GLU A 9 -50.20 -61.65 -13.34
C GLU A 9 -50.37 -61.50 -11.84
N GLN A 10 -51.06 -62.44 -11.17
CA GLN A 10 -51.20 -62.46 -9.71
C GLN A 10 -49.86 -62.68 -8.99
N GLN A 11 -49.00 -63.57 -9.52
CA GLN A 11 -47.64 -63.73 -8.97
C GLN A 11 -46.75 -62.48 -9.17
N CYS A 12 -46.91 -61.78 -10.28
CA CYS A 12 -46.20 -60.54 -10.52
C CYS A 12 -46.66 -59.40 -9.56
N GLU A 13 -47.96 -59.31 -9.31
CA GLU A 13 -48.46 -58.32 -8.33
C GLU A 13 -48.04 -58.62 -6.89
N GLN A 14 -48.10 -59.87 -6.45
CA GLN A 14 -47.60 -60.26 -5.14
C GLN A 14 -46.09 -60.02 -5.00
N SER A 15 -45.30 -60.19 -6.06
CA SER A 15 -43.87 -59.91 -6.05
C SER A 15 -43.58 -58.38 -5.97
N LYS A 16 -44.43 -57.57 -6.64
CA LYS A 16 -44.32 -56.08 -6.55
C LYS A 16 -44.71 -55.61 -5.19
N GLU A 17 -45.76 -56.14 -4.56
CA GLU A 17 -46.13 -55.77 -3.19
C GLU A 17 -45.04 -56.17 -2.17
N GLY A 18 -44.44 -57.34 -2.34
CA GLY A 18 -43.30 -57.78 -1.54
C GLY A 18 -42.09 -56.91 -1.68
N LEU A 19 -41.75 -56.47 -2.89
CA LEU A 19 -40.68 -55.52 -3.15
C LEU A 19 -40.99 -54.13 -2.55
N HIS A 20 -42.22 -53.66 -2.63
CA HIS A 20 -42.65 -52.41 -2.06
C HIS A 20 -42.61 -52.40 -0.52
N SER A 21 -42.94 -53.53 0.13
CA SER A 21 -42.83 -53.68 1.58
C SER A 21 -41.39 -53.73 2.05
N LEU A 22 -40.51 -54.43 1.33
CA LEU A 22 -39.07 -54.47 1.59
C LEU A 22 -38.41 -53.09 1.39
N GLN A 23 -38.82 -52.37 0.35
CA GLN A 23 -38.34 -51.00 0.11
C GLN A 23 -38.77 -50.04 1.23
N LYS A 24 -40.01 -50.21 1.74
CA LYS A 24 -40.52 -49.38 2.84
C LYS A 24 -39.84 -49.72 4.17
N GLU A 25 -39.47 -50.98 4.41
CA GLU A 25 -38.71 -51.43 5.57
C GLU A 25 -37.26 -50.96 5.51
N TYR A 26 -36.63 -50.95 4.34
CA TYR A 26 -35.27 -50.46 4.11
C TYR A 26 -35.17 -48.95 4.17
N MET A 27 -36.24 -48.23 3.82
CA MET A 27 -36.33 -46.77 3.87
C MET A 27 -36.74 -46.25 5.26
N GLN A 28 -37.10 -47.10 6.21
CA GLN A 28 -37.35 -46.65 7.57
C GLN A 28 -36.02 -46.29 8.23
N PRO A 29 -35.89 -45.09 8.82
CA PRO A 29 -34.67 -44.72 9.52
C PRO A 29 -34.44 -45.71 10.65
N THR A 30 -33.36 -46.46 10.58
CA THR A 30 -32.96 -47.46 11.59
C THR A 30 -32.51 -46.79 12.90
N MET A 31 -32.46 -45.48 12.94
CA MET A 31 -32.09 -44.69 14.13
C MET A 31 -33.29 -43.97 14.71
N SER A 32 -33.44 -44.02 16.04
CA SER A 32 -34.43 -43.19 16.73
C SER A 32 -34.09 -41.71 16.62
N GLU A 33 -35.09 -40.82 16.71
CA GLU A 33 -34.87 -39.36 16.69
C GLU A 33 -33.86 -38.90 17.72
N GLU A 34 -33.81 -39.57 18.88
CA GLU A 34 -32.87 -39.33 19.93
C GLU A 34 -31.41 -39.69 19.55
N GLN A 35 -31.23 -40.80 18.82
CA GLN A 35 -29.94 -41.22 18.27
C GLN A 35 -29.48 -40.28 17.16
N LEU A 36 -30.40 -39.84 16.31
CA LEU A 36 -30.13 -38.89 15.24
C LEU A 36 -29.72 -37.52 15.78
N SER A 37 -30.39 -37.06 16.84
CA SER A 37 -30.04 -35.77 17.50
C SER A 37 -28.68 -35.82 18.21
N ARG A 38 -28.38 -36.96 18.86
CA ARG A 38 -27.04 -37.20 19.47
C ARG A 38 -25.93 -37.25 18.43
N LEU A 39 -26.18 -37.86 17.27
CA LEU A 39 -25.23 -37.93 16.18
C LEU A 39 -24.99 -36.54 15.58
N LYS A 40 -26.05 -35.75 15.35
CA LYS A 40 -25.92 -34.36 14.89
C LYS A 40 -25.16 -33.50 15.85
N MET A 41 -25.41 -33.58 17.16
CA MET A 41 -24.64 -32.85 18.19
C MET A 41 -23.16 -33.20 18.14
N LYS A 42 -22.82 -34.50 18.10
CA LYS A 42 -21.42 -34.93 18.02
C LYS A 42 -20.74 -34.49 16.72
N MET A 43 -21.46 -34.46 15.60
CA MET A 43 -20.93 -33.91 14.34
C MET A 43 -20.69 -32.39 14.41
N GLU A 44 -21.55 -31.65 15.07
CA GLU A 44 -21.39 -30.21 15.28
C GLU A 44 -20.23 -29.90 16.26
N GLU A 45 -20.11 -30.67 17.35
CA GLU A 45 -18.98 -30.60 18.28
C GLU A 45 -17.65 -30.89 17.56
N ALA A 46 -17.57 -31.98 16.80
CA ALA A 46 -16.39 -32.33 16.01
C ALA A 46 -16.03 -31.29 14.93
N LYS A 47 -17.03 -30.66 14.30
CA LYS A 47 -16.80 -29.54 13.37
C LYS A 47 -16.26 -28.30 14.08
N CYS A 48 -16.78 -28.04 15.29
CA CYS A 48 -16.34 -26.90 16.08
C CYS A 48 -14.89 -27.10 16.59
N GLU A 49 -14.55 -28.31 17.06
CA GLU A 49 -13.18 -28.65 17.46
C GLU A 49 -12.19 -28.61 16.31
N ASN A 50 -12.52 -29.16 15.13
CA ASN A 50 -11.69 -29.11 13.94
C ASN A 50 -11.49 -27.67 13.44
N ARG A 51 -12.50 -26.79 13.59
CA ARG A 51 -12.35 -25.37 13.26
C ARG A 51 -11.41 -24.67 14.24
N LYS A 52 -11.49 -24.98 15.52
CA LYS A 52 -10.58 -24.41 16.54
C LYS A 52 -9.13 -24.88 16.33
N GLU A 53 -8.92 -26.17 16.10
CA GLU A 53 -7.57 -26.70 15.85
C GLU A 53 -6.95 -26.16 14.56
N ARG A 54 -7.74 -26.02 13.48
CA ARG A 54 -7.26 -25.40 12.24
C ARG A 54 -6.97 -23.90 12.40
N ARG A 55 -7.77 -23.19 13.20
CA ARG A 55 -7.49 -21.78 13.55
C ARG A 55 -6.20 -21.67 14.36
N ILE A 56 -6.05 -22.44 15.41
CA ILE A 56 -4.84 -22.43 16.25
C ILE A 56 -3.60 -22.80 15.43
N ALA A 57 -3.68 -23.83 14.57
CA ALA A 57 -2.57 -24.22 13.70
C ALA A 57 -2.22 -23.17 12.64
N ARG A 58 -3.20 -22.40 12.13
CA ARG A 58 -2.95 -21.26 11.24
C ARG A 58 -2.33 -20.08 11.99
N ILE A 59 -2.90 -19.72 13.16
CA ILE A 59 -2.38 -18.64 14.01
C ILE A 59 -0.92 -18.91 14.41
N THR A 60 -0.59 -20.13 14.81
CA THR A 60 0.79 -20.45 15.18
C THR A 60 1.76 -20.47 14.01
N ARG A 61 1.31 -20.84 12.80
CA ARG A 61 2.15 -20.80 11.60
C ARG A 61 2.32 -19.36 11.09
N SER A 62 1.25 -18.56 11.00
CA SER A 62 1.33 -17.17 10.58
C SER A 62 2.06 -16.30 11.58
N ALA A 63 1.82 -16.48 12.89
CA ALA A 63 2.55 -15.75 13.94
C ALA A 63 4.04 -16.11 13.98
N ALA A 64 4.42 -17.37 13.74
CA ALA A 64 5.82 -17.76 13.66
C ALA A 64 6.51 -17.18 12.42
N THR A 65 5.81 -17.13 11.28
CA THR A 65 6.33 -16.52 10.05
C THR A 65 6.44 -15.01 10.22
N ALA A 66 5.42 -14.36 10.75
CA ALA A 66 5.41 -12.92 11.00
C ALA A 66 6.49 -12.50 12.00
N ALA A 67 6.67 -13.26 13.10
CA ALA A 67 7.75 -13.01 14.07
C ALA A 67 9.14 -13.21 13.45
N ALA A 68 9.33 -14.22 12.60
CA ALA A 68 10.58 -14.45 11.88
C ALA A 68 10.90 -13.29 10.93
N LEU A 69 9.89 -12.70 10.28
CA LEU A 69 10.05 -11.57 9.35
C LEU A 69 10.41 -10.27 10.09
N VAL A 70 9.76 -9.98 11.22
CA VAL A 70 10.12 -8.82 12.08
C VAL A 70 11.53 -8.98 12.65
N ILE A 71 11.89 -10.18 13.10
CA ILE A 71 13.25 -10.46 13.60
C ILE A 71 14.25 -10.33 12.46
N ALA A 72 13.96 -10.83 11.26
CA ALA A 72 14.82 -10.65 10.09
C ALA A 72 15.00 -9.16 9.77
N PHE A 73 13.92 -8.38 9.76
CA PHE A 73 13.99 -6.94 9.50
C PHE A 73 14.81 -6.18 10.54
N ILE A 74 14.73 -6.58 11.83
CA ILE A 74 15.45 -5.93 12.93
C ILE A 74 16.93 -6.38 13.02
N THR A 75 17.23 -7.64 12.68
CA THR A 75 18.56 -8.23 12.91
C THR A 75 19.49 -8.24 11.70
N LEU A 76 18.98 -8.14 10.48
CA LEU A 76 19.75 -8.14 9.23
C LEU A 76 20.62 -6.89 8.94
N PRO A 77 20.52 -5.73 9.65
CA PRO A 77 21.44 -4.64 9.41
C PRO A 77 22.91 -4.99 9.60
N ASN A 78 23.19 -6.05 10.35
CA ASN A 78 24.57 -6.37 10.79
C ASN A 78 25.24 -7.49 9.99
N LEU A 79 24.62 -8.05 8.95
CA LEU A 79 25.11 -9.34 8.40
C LEU A 79 25.53 -9.37 6.94
N SER A 80 25.39 -8.32 6.13
CA SER A 80 26.03 -8.38 4.80
C SER A 80 26.04 -7.07 4.00
N PRO A 81 27.19 -6.63 3.49
CA PRO A 81 27.32 -5.54 2.53
C PRO A 81 27.01 -5.96 1.07
N THR A 82 26.44 -7.12 0.82
CA THR A 82 26.48 -7.74 -0.51
C THR A 82 25.15 -7.78 -1.27
N ILE A 83 24.12 -7.05 -0.86
CA ILE A 83 22.84 -6.98 -1.62
C ILE A 83 22.73 -5.69 -2.47
N ALA A 84 23.83 -5.01 -2.70
CA ALA A 84 23.90 -3.81 -3.55
C ALA A 84 23.88 -4.09 -5.08
N TYR A 85 23.46 -5.24 -5.53
CA TYR A 85 23.63 -5.65 -6.95
C TYR A 85 22.35 -5.69 -7.80
N ALA A 86 21.27 -5.02 -7.43
CA ALA A 86 20.05 -5.07 -8.26
C ALA A 86 19.61 -3.76 -8.91
N MET A 87 20.40 -2.69 -8.84
CA MET A 87 20.05 -1.43 -9.53
C MET A 87 21.13 -0.98 -10.52
N GLU A 88 21.44 -1.79 -11.48
CA GLU A 88 22.43 -1.49 -12.53
C GLU A 88 21.83 -0.77 -13.74
N GLN A 89 20.76 0.01 -13.61
CA GLN A 89 20.26 0.86 -14.70
C GLN A 89 19.48 2.09 -14.24
N MET A 90 20.02 2.88 -13.30
CA MET A 90 19.60 4.28 -13.24
C MET A 90 20.71 5.15 -13.85
N PRO A 91 20.39 6.08 -14.75
CA PRO A 91 21.41 6.94 -15.33
C PRO A 91 22.07 7.75 -14.20
N ILE A 92 23.38 7.87 -14.29
CA ILE A 92 24.22 8.72 -13.46
C ILE A 92 23.78 10.17 -13.73
N LEU A 93 22.93 10.68 -12.87
CA LEU A 93 22.39 12.03 -12.99
C LEU A 93 22.56 12.67 -11.60
N GLY A 94 23.21 13.80 -11.57
CA GLY A 94 23.66 14.48 -10.36
C GLY A 94 24.98 13.90 -9.85
N GLN A 95 26.05 14.67 -9.95
CA GLN A 95 27.43 14.17 -9.81
C GLN A 95 27.75 13.56 -8.43
N PHE A 96 26.88 13.73 -7.40
CA PHE A 96 27.26 13.45 -6.03
C PHE A 96 26.27 12.61 -5.22
N VAL A 97 25.04 12.39 -5.70
CA VAL A 97 24.00 11.69 -4.95
C VAL A 97 23.43 10.54 -5.78
N LYS A 98 23.41 9.35 -5.21
CA LYS A 98 22.89 8.13 -5.82
C LYS A 98 21.84 7.48 -4.92
N VAL A 99 20.94 6.71 -5.49
CA VAL A 99 20.00 5.88 -4.74
C VAL A 99 20.33 4.42 -4.99
N VAL A 100 20.44 3.67 -3.91
CA VAL A 100 20.64 2.22 -3.93
C VAL A 100 19.49 1.55 -3.16
N THR A 101 19.25 0.28 -3.42
CA THR A 101 18.32 -0.49 -2.60
C THR A 101 19.01 -0.90 -1.31
N PHE A 102 18.57 -0.35 -0.19
CA PHE A 102 19.04 -0.76 1.13
C PHE A 102 18.49 -2.13 1.52
N ARG A 103 17.16 -2.35 1.29
CA ARG A 103 16.47 -3.61 1.55
C ARG A 103 15.32 -3.81 0.62
N ASN A 104 15.04 -5.09 0.35
CA ASN A 104 13.82 -5.54 -0.31
C ASN A 104 13.11 -6.53 0.61
N TYR A 105 11.80 -6.38 0.75
CA TYR A 105 10.94 -7.27 1.49
C TYR A 105 9.78 -7.68 0.59
N GLU A 106 9.57 -8.99 0.44
CA GLU A 106 8.48 -9.56 -0.34
C GLU A 106 7.75 -10.60 0.49
N TYR A 107 6.43 -10.54 0.48
CA TYR A 107 5.56 -11.52 1.10
C TYR A 107 4.31 -11.69 0.25
N GLU A 108 3.85 -12.92 0.03
CA GLU A 108 2.62 -13.21 -0.68
C GLU A 108 1.99 -14.50 -0.16
N ASP A 109 0.68 -14.45 0.13
CA ASP A 109 -0.16 -15.59 0.40
C ASP A 109 -1.53 -15.41 -0.27
N GLU A 110 -2.54 -16.23 0.07
CA GLU A 110 -3.86 -16.17 -0.56
C GLU A 110 -4.62 -14.84 -0.32
N GLN A 111 -4.28 -14.10 0.73
CA GLN A 111 -5.00 -12.90 1.18
C GLN A 111 -4.11 -11.68 1.40
N HIS A 112 -2.79 -11.87 1.44
CA HIS A 112 -1.88 -10.80 1.80
C HIS A 112 -0.73 -10.70 0.81
N LYS A 113 -0.37 -9.47 0.46
CA LYS A 113 0.79 -9.19 -0.39
C LYS A 113 1.55 -7.99 0.16
N ALA A 114 2.87 -8.09 0.25
CA ALA A 114 3.74 -6.96 0.51
C ALA A 114 4.93 -6.96 -0.45
N GLU A 115 5.21 -5.80 -1.01
CA GLU A 115 6.40 -5.51 -1.80
C GLU A 115 6.98 -4.18 -1.27
N VAL A 116 8.03 -4.26 -0.45
CA VAL A 116 8.61 -3.10 0.22
C VAL A 116 10.06 -2.97 -0.17
N VAL A 117 10.36 -2.02 -1.06
CA VAL A 117 11.72 -1.68 -1.51
C VAL A 117 12.16 -0.42 -0.79
N ILE A 118 13.09 -0.54 0.15
CA ILE A 118 13.60 0.57 0.95
C ILE A 118 14.83 1.13 0.25
N PRO A 119 14.79 2.38 -0.22
CA PRO A 119 15.94 3.05 -0.80
C PRO A 119 16.92 3.53 0.27
N GLU A 120 18.17 3.73 -0.13
CA GLU A 120 19.19 4.47 0.61
C GLU A 120 19.82 5.50 -0.32
N ILE A 121 19.85 6.74 0.12
CA ILE A 121 20.54 7.83 -0.56
C ILE A 121 22.01 7.75 -0.14
N VAL A 122 22.90 7.60 -1.11
CA VAL A 122 24.35 7.53 -0.88
C VAL A 122 25.06 8.66 -1.62
N ILE A 123 26.19 9.09 -1.08
CA ILE A 123 26.99 10.19 -1.62
C ILE A 123 28.19 9.58 -2.33
N ASP A 124 28.58 10.18 -3.46
CA ASP A 124 29.81 9.84 -4.16
C ASP A 124 31.03 10.45 -3.46
N ASP A 125 32.07 9.64 -3.25
CA ASP A 125 33.32 10.06 -2.58
C ASP A 125 34.11 11.16 -3.33
N GLN A 126 33.64 11.61 -4.49
CA GLN A 126 34.32 12.58 -5.34
C GLN A 126 33.91 14.04 -5.14
N ILE A 127 33.21 14.37 -4.03
CA ILE A 127 32.83 15.75 -3.75
C ILE A 127 34.07 16.58 -3.43
N PRO A 128 34.33 17.65 -4.20
CA PRO A 128 35.59 18.40 -4.08
C PRO A 128 35.66 19.35 -2.87
N VAL A 129 34.55 19.47 -2.12
CA VAL A 129 34.44 20.42 -0.99
C VAL A 129 34.10 19.66 0.30
N GLU A 130 35.08 19.46 1.17
CA GLU A 130 34.95 18.70 2.42
C GLU A 130 33.78 19.18 3.30
N GLN A 131 33.55 20.50 3.33
CA GLN A 131 32.47 21.10 4.12
C GLN A 131 31.07 20.75 3.54
N LEU A 132 30.91 20.74 2.24
CA LEU A 132 29.66 20.31 1.56
C LEU A 132 29.42 18.80 1.74
N GLN A 133 30.46 18.00 1.64
CA GLN A 133 30.39 16.55 1.87
C GLN A 133 29.83 16.27 3.27
N SER A 134 30.35 16.89 4.32
CA SER A 134 29.90 16.70 5.69
C SER A 134 28.42 17.09 5.89
N VAL A 135 27.96 18.18 5.26
CA VAL A 135 26.52 18.55 5.30
C VAL A 135 25.66 17.55 4.58
N LEU A 136 26.04 17.14 3.37
CA LEU A 136 25.30 16.13 2.59
C LEU A 136 25.23 14.77 3.31
N GLU A 137 26.33 14.31 3.93
CA GLU A 137 26.35 13.09 4.74
C GLU A 137 25.33 13.14 5.89
N ASN A 138 25.27 14.25 6.61
CA ASN A 138 24.29 14.41 7.69
C ASN A 138 22.87 14.43 7.14
N THR A 139 22.62 15.22 6.08
CA THR A 139 21.30 15.32 5.43
C THR A 139 20.80 13.96 4.92
N THR A 140 21.66 13.24 4.20
CA THR A 140 21.28 11.91 3.65
C THR A 140 21.08 10.89 4.76
N ASN A 141 21.87 10.92 5.83
CA ASN A 141 21.67 10.04 6.98
C ASN A 141 20.34 10.30 7.69
N GLU A 142 19.94 11.57 7.86
CA GLU A 142 18.63 11.93 8.43
C GLU A 142 17.48 11.45 7.52
N MET A 143 17.56 11.70 6.22
CA MET A 143 16.56 11.26 5.25
C MET A 143 16.44 9.73 5.21
N ASN A 144 17.57 9.02 5.18
CA ASN A 144 17.61 7.56 5.20
C ASN A 144 16.99 7.00 6.49
N ALA A 145 17.24 7.62 7.63
CA ALA A 145 16.64 7.22 8.90
C ALA A 145 15.11 7.42 8.90
N GLU A 146 14.62 8.52 8.33
CA GLU A 146 13.20 8.79 8.16
C GLU A 146 12.53 7.76 7.22
N ILE A 147 13.12 7.50 6.05
CA ILE A 147 12.63 6.50 5.07
C ILE A 147 12.57 5.10 5.70
N GLN A 148 13.62 4.70 6.42
CA GLN A 148 13.67 3.42 7.10
C GLN A 148 12.62 3.31 8.22
N LYS A 149 12.39 4.41 8.96
CA LYS A 149 11.36 4.46 10.00
C LYS A 149 9.96 4.28 9.41
N ILE A 150 9.60 5.05 8.38
CA ILE A 150 8.31 4.96 7.69
C ILE A 150 8.10 3.53 7.16
N SER A 151 9.06 3.02 6.40
CA SER A 151 8.98 1.68 5.82
C SER A 151 8.83 0.58 6.87
N LYS A 152 9.51 0.72 8.01
CA LYS A 152 9.41 -0.20 9.13
C LYS A 152 8.05 -0.14 9.81
N GLU A 153 7.50 1.06 10.03
CA GLU A 153 6.19 1.24 10.65
C GLU A 153 5.10 0.60 9.80
N LEU A 154 5.10 0.84 8.50
CA LEU A 154 4.18 0.21 7.54
C LEU A 154 4.29 -1.32 7.52
N LEU A 155 5.52 -1.83 7.54
CA LEU A 155 5.74 -3.28 7.56
C LEU A 155 5.29 -3.92 8.89
N VAL A 156 5.50 -3.25 10.02
CA VAL A 156 5.01 -3.72 11.33
C VAL A 156 3.49 -3.74 11.36
N GLU A 157 2.83 -2.74 10.80
CA GLU A 157 1.37 -2.70 10.66
C GLU A 157 0.87 -3.86 9.79
N PHE A 158 1.47 -4.08 8.62
CA PHE A 158 1.15 -5.21 7.74
C PHE A 158 1.28 -6.57 8.46
N VAL A 159 2.38 -6.78 9.18
CA VAL A 159 2.62 -8.02 9.94
C VAL A 159 1.60 -8.20 11.06
N ASN A 160 1.22 -7.12 11.76
CA ASN A 160 0.19 -7.17 12.79
C ASN A 160 -1.17 -7.53 12.20
N HIS A 161 -1.51 -6.99 11.03
CA HIS A 161 -2.74 -7.32 10.30
C HIS A 161 -2.83 -8.83 10.00
N ILE A 162 -1.75 -9.43 9.48
CA ILE A 162 -1.68 -10.88 9.25
C ILE A 162 -1.87 -11.66 10.57
N ARG A 163 -1.17 -11.24 11.62
CA ARG A 163 -1.23 -11.92 12.93
C ARG A 163 -2.64 -11.90 13.52
N ASP A 164 -3.35 -10.79 13.35
CA ASP A 164 -4.67 -10.58 13.92
C ASP A 164 -5.79 -11.13 13.00
N GLU A 165 -5.44 -11.79 11.88
CA GLU A 165 -6.34 -12.44 10.91
C GLU A 165 -7.44 -11.48 10.37
N LEU A 166 -7.08 -10.24 10.05
CA LEU A 166 -8.03 -9.19 9.68
C LEU A 166 -8.50 -9.23 8.21
N GLY A 167 -8.10 -10.25 7.43
CA GLY A 167 -8.51 -10.43 6.04
C GLY A 167 -7.49 -9.92 5.03
N TYR A 168 -7.94 -9.49 3.84
CA TYR A 168 -7.05 -9.04 2.78
C TYR A 168 -6.28 -7.78 3.17
N LYS A 169 -4.97 -7.78 2.87
CA LYS A 169 -4.12 -6.59 2.92
C LYS A 169 -3.02 -6.64 1.89
N GLU A 170 -2.83 -5.54 1.17
CA GLU A 170 -1.69 -5.30 0.30
C GLU A 170 -0.90 -4.08 0.80
N LEU A 171 0.42 -4.17 0.74
CA LEU A 171 1.35 -3.09 1.05
C LEU A 171 2.40 -3.01 -0.05
N ILE A 172 2.52 -1.86 -0.70
CA ILE A 172 3.57 -1.60 -1.68
C ILE A 172 4.32 -0.33 -1.27
N VAL A 173 5.65 -0.42 -1.18
CA VAL A 173 6.52 0.74 -0.97
C VAL A 173 7.60 0.71 -2.04
N LYS A 174 7.65 1.76 -2.85
CA LYS A 174 8.60 1.92 -3.96
C LYS A 174 9.23 3.30 -3.90
N SER A 175 10.33 3.48 -4.62
CA SER A 175 10.98 4.77 -4.72
C SER A 175 11.36 5.09 -6.16
N GLU A 176 11.38 6.38 -6.47
CA GLU A 176 11.76 6.93 -7.75
C GLU A 176 12.58 8.20 -7.56
N VAL A 177 13.64 8.37 -8.36
CA VAL A 177 14.34 9.64 -8.46
C VAL A 177 13.61 10.51 -9.48
N VAL A 178 12.83 11.47 -9.00
CA VAL A 178 12.01 12.34 -9.87
C VAL A 178 12.77 13.54 -10.40
N THR A 179 13.81 13.97 -9.68
CA THR A 179 14.64 15.09 -10.12
C THR A 179 16.11 14.83 -9.88
N THR A 180 16.91 15.13 -10.89
CA THR A 180 18.35 15.21 -10.79
C THR A 180 18.86 16.29 -11.72
N THR A 181 19.23 17.44 -11.17
CA THR A 181 19.82 18.57 -11.87
C THR A 181 21.20 18.89 -11.27
N GLN A 182 21.81 20.00 -11.66
CA GLN A 182 23.03 20.46 -11.02
C GLN A 182 22.75 21.05 -9.62
N ASP A 183 21.53 21.55 -9.41
CA ASP A 183 21.17 22.29 -8.20
C ASP A 183 20.31 21.46 -7.26
N TYR A 184 19.51 20.50 -7.76
CA TYR A 184 18.54 19.76 -6.97
C TYR A 184 18.56 18.27 -7.24
N PHE A 185 18.33 17.51 -6.18
CA PHE A 185 18.04 16.09 -6.22
C PHE A 185 16.73 15.85 -5.46
N THR A 186 15.80 15.06 -6.02
CA THR A 186 14.59 14.66 -5.33
C THR A 186 14.34 13.16 -5.45
N LEU A 187 14.19 12.50 -4.31
CA LEU A 187 13.70 11.15 -4.19
C LEU A 187 12.22 11.18 -3.78
N LYS A 188 11.38 10.45 -4.51
CA LYS A 188 10.00 10.16 -4.15
C LYS A 188 9.92 8.76 -3.53
N LEU A 189 9.25 8.62 -2.40
CA LEU A 189 8.89 7.34 -1.79
C LEU A 189 7.37 7.20 -1.90
N SER A 190 6.92 6.28 -2.75
CA SER A 190 5.50 6.00 -2.96
C SER A 190 5.05 4.83 -2.09
N CYS A 191 3.96 5.02 -1.38
CA CYS A 191 3.36 4.04 -0.50
C CYS A 191 1.92 3.77 -0.94
N TYR A 192 1.56 2.49 -1.00
CA TYR A 192 0.20 2.04 -1.29
C TYR A 192 -0.20 0.99 -0.28
N GLN A 193 -1.41 1.13 0.25
CA GLN A 193 -2.06 0.10 1.07
C GLN A 193 -3.46 -0.19 0.53
N SER A 194 -3.88 -1.45 0.61
CA SER A 194 -5.25 -1.84 0.30
C SER A 194 -5.75 -2.88 1.30
N GLU A 195 -6.97 -2.68 1.78
CA GLU A 195 -7.77 -3.62 2.57
C GLU A 195 -9.12 -3.83 1.87
N ALA A 196 -10.11 -3.00 2.17
CA ALA A 196 -11.39 -2.95 1.45
C ALA A 196 -11.33 -1.98 0.26
N SER A 197 -10.52 -0.93 0.35
CA SER A 197 -10.18 0.03 -0.70
C SER A 197 -8.69 0.30 -0.70
N GLY A 198 -8.14 0.74 -1.83
CA GLY A 198 -6.77 1.19 -1.95
C GLY A 198 -6.62 2.64 -1.45
N TYR A 199 -5.43 2.98 -1.01
CA TYR A 199 -5.00 4.32 -0.67
C TYR A 199 -3.53 4.50 -1.01
N GLU A 200 -3.20 5.56 -1.75
CA GLU A 200 -1.85 5.90 -2.19
C GLU A 200 -1.40 7.24 -1.63
N TRP A 201 -0.13 7.30 -1.20
CA TRP A 201 0.49 8.55 -0.75
C TRP A 201 1.98 8.55 -1.02
N ASP A 202 2.53 9.75 -1.22
CA ASP A 202 3.92 9.98 -1.54
C ASP A 202 4.61 10.85 -0.48
N TYR A 203 5.91 10.57 -0.29
CA TYR A 203 6.83 11.44 0.43
C TYR A 203 7.90 11.92 -0.55
N PHE A 204 8.27 13.20 -0.46
CA PHE A 204 9.30 13.80 -1.29
C PHE A 204 10.49 14.28 -0.45
N TYR A 205 11.66 13.89 -0.88
CA TYR A 205 12.93 14.22 -0.24
C TYR A 205 13.78 15.03 -1.21
N THR A 206 13.72 16.35 -1.12
CA THR A 206 14.46 17.27 -2.00
C THR A 206 15.70 17.79 -1.29
N ILE A 207 16.86 17.68 -1.94
CA ILE A 207 18.15 18.24 -1.50
C ILE A 207 18.54 19.38 -2.43
N ASP A 208 18.90 20.53 -1.87
CA ASP A 208 19.67 21.57 -2.55
C ASP A 208 21.13 21.12 -2.59
N LEU A 209 21.64 20.79 -3.76
CA LEU A 209 22.99 20.28 -3.96
C LEU A 209 24.06 21.36 -3.78
N THR A 210 23.67 22.64 -3.80
CA THR A 210 24.59 23.76 -3.55
C THR A 210 24.90 23.92 -2.06
N SER A 211 23.87 23.77 -1.21
CA SER A 211 24.01 23.89 0.26
C SER A 211 24.19 22.55 0.95
N GLY A 212 23.82 21.45 0.29
CA GLY A 212 23.77 20.08 0.84
C GLY A 212 22.61 19.83 1.80
N LYS A 213 21.62 20.70 1.89
CA LYS A 213 20.53 20.62 2.86
C LYS A 213 19.26 20.07 2.25
N LYS A 214 18.48 19.35 3.07
CA LYS A 214 17.07 19.04 2.77
C LYS A 214 16.30 20.35 2.67
N LEU A 215 15.48 20.50 1.62
CA LEU A 215 14.61 21.67 1.45
C LEU A 215 13.24 21.39 2.08
N GLU A 216 12.73 22.36 2.79
CA GLU A 216 11.32 22.53 3.10
C GLU A 216 10.71 23.54 2.12
N LEU A 217 9.40 23.51 1.93
CA LEU A 217 8.72 24.38 0.96
C LEU A 217 9.07 25.86 1.16
N LYS A 218 9.12 26.30 2.40
CA LYS A 218 9.49 27.69 2.77
C LYS A 218 10.90 28.11 2.33
N ASP A 219 11.84 27.15 2.22
CA ASP A 219 13.23 27.45 1.91
C ASP A 219 13.44 27.94 0.47
N ILE A 220 12.48 27.66 -0.41
CA ILE A 220 12.46 28.09 -1.81
C ILE A 220 12.19 29.60 -1.92
N PHE A 221 11.52 30.18 -0.92
CA PHE A 221 11.00 31.55 -0.98
C PHE A 221 11.81 32.52 -0.14
N VAL A 222 11.69 33.80 -0.49
CA VAL A 222 12.32 34.91 0.26
C VAL A 222 11.78 34.93 1.69
N ASP A 223 12.65 35.06 2.65
CA ASP A 223 12.29 34.98 4.07
C ASP A 223 11.20 36.00 4.43
N GLY A 224 10.13 35.52 5.06
CA GLY A 224 9.02 36.35 5.52
C GLY A 224 8.03 36.79 4.42
N VAL A 225 8.20 36.31 3.18
CA VAL A 225 7.22 36.56 2.11
C VAL A 225 6.05 35.62 2.24
N ASP A 226 4.86 36.11 1.91
CA ASP A 226 3.68 35.24 1.75
C ASP A 226 3.77 34.50 0.42
N TYR A 227 4.06 33.20 0.48
CA TYR A 227 4.06 32.30 -0.67
C TYR A 227 2.81 31.39 -0.68
N ILE A 228 2.15 31.23 0.46
CA ILE A 228 0.97 30.37 0.62
C ILE A 228 -0.18 30.88 -0.21
N THR A 229 -0.54 32.15 -0.05
CA THR A 229 -1.68 32.75 -0.75
C THR A 229 -1.55 32.69 -2.29
N PRO A 230 -0.48 33.17 -2.93
CA PRO A 230 -0.39 33.18 -4.39
C PRO A 230 -0.32 31.76 -4.99
N ILE A 231 0.31 30.80 -4.32
CA ILE A 231 0.35 29.42 -4.78
C ILE A 231 -1.04 28.80 -4.66
N SER A 232 -1.72 28.98 -3.53
CA SER A 232 -3.06 28.41 -3.28
C SER A 232 -4.09 28.95 -4.29
N GLU A 233 -4.07 30.26 -4.56
CA GLU A 233 -4.97 30.85 -5.55
C GLU A 233 -4.69 30.32 -6.98
N ASN A 234 -3.42 30.15 -7.32
CA ASN A 234 -3.05 29.55 -8.62
C ASN A 234 -3.54 28.10 -8.73
N ILE A 235 -3.39 27.29 -7.66
CA ILE A 235 -3.90 25.91 -7.63
C ILE A 235 -5.42 25.89 -7.82
N LYS A 236 -6.18 26.75 -7.13
CA LYS A 236 -7.63 26.86 -7.30
C LYS A 236 -8.02 27.23 -8.75
N GLU A 237 -7.27 28.10 -9.38
CA GLU A 237 -7.46 28.50 -10.78
C GLU A 237 -7.20 27.32 -11.72
N GLN A 238 -6.15 26.54 -11.49
CA GLN A 238 -5.86 25.32 -12.24
C GLN A 238 -6.96 24.28 -12.06
N MET A 239 -7.43 24.03 -10.82
CA MET A 239 -8.53 23.11 -10.50
C MET A 239 -9.80 23.48 -11.29
N ARG A 240 -10.24 24.74 -11.24
CA ARG A 240 -11.40 25.22 -12.00
C ARG A 240 -11.23 25.02 -13.50
N SER A 241 -10.07 25.39 -14.03
CA SER A 241 -9.76 25.24 -15.45
C SER A 241 -9.74 23.79 -15.93
N GLN A 242 -9.32 22.85 -15.06
CA GLN A 242 -9.30 21.43 -15.39
C GLN A 242 -10.72 20.85 -15.35
N MET A 243 -11.53 21.17 -14.33
CA MET A 243 -12.93 20.76 -14.23
C MET A 243 -13.80 21.31 -15.38
N GLU A 244 -13.51 22.51 -15.87
CA GLU A 244 -14.21 23.06 -17.05
C GLU A 244 -13.88 22.32 -18.36
N LYS A 245 -12.71 21.71 -18.45
CA LYS A 245 -12.23 21.03 -19.67
C LYS A 245 -12.59 19.55 -19.72
N ASP A 246 -12.73 18.90 -18.58
CA ASP A 246 -13.01 17.47 -18.49
C ASP A 246 -13.99 17.19 -17.33
N GLU A 247 -15.18 16.70 -17.69
CA GLU A 247 -16.25 16.35 -16.73
C GLU A 247 -15.90 15.18 -15.79
N ASN A 248 -14.84 14.43 -16.08
CA ASN A 248 -14.37 13.35 -15.20
C ASN A 248 -13.40 13.84 -14.12
N ILE A 249 -12.93 15.08 -14.22
CA ILE A 249 -12.07 15.71 -13.21
C ILE A 249 -12.96 16.40 -12.19
N SER A 250 -12.69 16.11 -10.91
CA SER A 250 -13.43 16.70 -9.79
C SER A 250 -12.46 17.04 -8.65
N TYR A 251 -12.51 18.28 -8.20
CA TYR A 251 -11.77 18.74 -7.04
C TYR A 251 -12.73 19.26 -5.99
N TRP A 252 -12.43 19.09 -4.72
CA TRP A 252 -13.19 19.66 -3.62
C TRP A 252 -12.81 21.14 -3.46
N LEU A 253 -13.53 22.00 -4.12
CA LEU A 253 -13.22 23.42 -4.18
C LEU A 253 -14.35 24.33 -3.74
N ASP A 254 -15.56 24.07 -4.21
CA ASP A 254 -16.75 24.90 -3.93
C ASP A 254 -17.95 23.99 -3.57
N ASP A 255 -17.69 22.87 -2.88
CA ASP A 255 -18.71 21.92 -2.49
C ASP A 255 -19.54 22.41 -1.31
N GLU A 256 -20.78 21.89 -1.19
CA GLU A 256 -21.68 22.20 -0.07
C GLU A 256 -21.12 21.82 1.29
N MET A 257 -20.20 20.83 1.35
CA MET A 257 -19.45 20.46 2.53
C MET A 257 -18.17 21.29 2.63
N GLU A 258 -18.28 22.48 3.18
CA GLU A 258 -17.18 23.46 3.29
C GLU A 258 -15.91 22.89 3.97
N GLU A 259 -16.06 21.89 4.86
CA GLU A 259 -14.95 21.31 5.64
C GLU A 259 -13.98 20.48 4.78
N THR A 260 -14.43 20.00 3.62
CA THR A 260 -13.58 19.18 2.71
C THR A 260 -12.92 20.01 1.61
N ASN A 261 -13.36 21.26 1.43
CA ASN A 261 -12.85 22.11 0.36
C ASN A 261 -11.39 22.49 0.55
N PHE A 262 -10.62 22.44 -0.54
CA PHE A 262 -9.25 22.97 -0.56
C PHE A 262 -9.25 24.49 -0.32
N ASN A 263 -8.69 24.91 0.79
CA ASN A 263 -8.60 26.32 1.15
C ASN A 263 -7.24 26.92 0.79
N GLU A 264 -6.16 26.34 1.28
CA GLU A 264 -4.79 26.78 1.05
C GLU A 264 -3.79 25.65 1.28
N ILE A 265 -2.60 25.77 0.71
CA ILE A 265 -1.45 24.93 1.08
C ILE A 265 -0.94 25.30 2.47
N THR A 266 -0.15 24.43 3.06
CA THR A 266 0.55 24.67 4.33
C THR A 266 2.05 24.62 4.15
N GLU A 267 2.82 24.97 5.18
CA GLU A 267 4.27 24.80 5.18
C GLU A 267 4.71 23.35 5.04
N GLU A 268 3.82 22.40 5.39
CA GLU A 268 4.05 20.94 5.38
C GLU A 268 3.54 20.29 4.10
N THR A 269 2.94 21.05 3.17
CA THR A 269 2.43 20.50 1.91
C THR A 269 3.58 19.91 1.10
N ASN A 270 3.36 18.69 0.59
CA ASN A 270 4.36 18.00 -0.22
C ASN A 270 4.69 18.79 -1.50
N PHE A 271 5.95 18.80 -1.84
CA PHE A 271 6.45 19.47 -3.04
C PHE A 271 7.73 18.80 -3.55
N TYR A 272 8.04 19.10 -4.79
CA TYR A 272 9.38 18.90 -5.34
C TYR A 272 9.71 19.97 -6.39
N ILE A 273 10.98 20.03 -6.79
CA ILE A 273 11.44 20.87 -7.89
C ILE A 273 11.67 19.92 -9.07
N ASN A 274 11.00 20.17 -10.21
CA ASN A 274 11.09 19.30 -11.38
C ASN A 274 12.38 19.52 -12.17
N GLN A 275 12.57 18.76 -13.26
CA GLN A 275 13.75 18.86 -14.13
C GLN A 275 13.89 20.23 -14.83
N ASN A 276 12.81 20.98 -14.94
CA ASN A 276 12.78 22.32 -15.53
C ASN A 276 13.02 23.43 -14.49
N ASN A 277 13.25 23.06 -13.24
CA ASN A 277 13.36 23.95 -12.11
C ASN A 277 12.04 24.61 -11.69
N ASP A 278 10.89 24.03 -12.03
CA ASP A 278 9.58 24.49 -11.59
C ASP A 278 9.24 23.85 -10.24
N VAL A 279 8.50 24.57 -9.40
CA VAL A 279 7.96 24.06 -8.14
C VAL A 279 6.68 23.30 -8.43
N VAL A 280 6.61 22.04 -8.01
CA VAL A 280 5.42 21.20 -8.11
C VAL A 280 4.88 20.94 -6.72
N ILE A 281 3.63 21.28 -6.50
CA ILE A 281 2.88 21.00 -5.26
C ILE A 281 2.13 19.69 -5.43
N CYS A 282 2.23 18.80 -4.45
CA CYS A 282 1.69 17.45 -4.50
C CYS A 282 0.68 17.22 -3.38
N PHE A 283 -0.42 16.55 -3.72
CA PHE A 283 -1.46 16.12 -2.79
C PHE A 283 -1.64 14.62 -2.88
N ASN A 284 -1.74 13.97 -1.75
CA ASN A 284 -2.00 12.55 -1.68
C ASN A 284 -3.43 12.22 -2.15
N GLU A 285 -3.67 10.96 -2.44
CA GLU A 285 -4.99 10.47 -2.80
C GLU A 285 -6.01 10.86 -1.72
N GLY A 286 -7.09 11.53 -2.13
CA GLY A 286 -8.14 11.98 -1.22
C GLY A 286 -7.86 13.29 -0.46
N ASP A 287 -6.74 13.99 -0.69
CA ASP A 287 -6.46 15.26 -0.01
C ASP A 287 -7.31 16.42 -0.55
N VAL A 288 -7.45 16.51 -1.88
CA VAL A 288 -8.11 17.64 -2.57
C VAL A 288 -9.12 17.20 -3.63
N ALA A 289 -9.26 15.89 -3.83
CA ALA A 289 -10.08 15.29 -4.87
C ALA A 289 -10.60 13.91 -4.41
N PRO A 290 -11.67 13.37 -5.03
CA PRO A 290 -12.10 12.00 -4.79
C PRO A 290 -10.97 11.00 -5.08
N MET A 291 -10.89 9.92 -4.30
CA MET A 291 -9.80 8.92 -4.36
C MET A 291 -9.53 8.36 -5.76
N TYR A 292 -10.54 8.26 -6.63
CA TYR A 292 -10.34 7.78 -8.00
C TYR A 292 -9.43 8.68 -8.86
N MET A 293 -9.18 9.90 -8.41
CA MET A 293 -8.26 10.84 -9.06
C MET A 293 -6.79 10.53 -8.75
N GLY A 294 -6.51 9.70 -7.74
CA GLY A 294 -5.15 9.35 -7.32
C GLY A 294 -4.36 10.52 -6.73
N ILE A 295 -3.04 10.46 -6.88
CA ILE A 295 -2.12 11.55 -6.49
C ILE A 295 -2.32 12.74 -7.44
N ILE A 296 -2.40 13.93 -6.89
CA ILE A 296 -2.61 15.18 -7.64
C ILE A 296 -1.37 16.06 -7.55
N GLU A 297 -0.93 16.53 -8.70
CA GLU A 297 0.24 17.41 -8.81
C GLU A 297 -0.13 18.71 -9.56
N PHE A 298 0.36 19.85 -9.04
CA PHE A 298 0.22 21.16 -9.67
C PHE A 298 1.59 21.79 -9.86
N GLU A 299 2.00 21.94 -11.11
CA GLU A 299 3.16 22.74 -11.47
C GLU A 299 2.82 24.24 -11.32
N ILE A 300 3.60 24.97 -10.54
CA ILE A 300 3.36 26.39 -10.27
C ILE A 300 4.12 27.24 -11.31
N PRO A 301 3.41 28.02 -12.14
CA PRO A 301 4.04 28.83 -13.16
C PRO A 301 5.08 29.80 -12.60
N ALA A 302 6.20 29.95 -13.29
CA ALA A 302 7.29 30.84 -12.87
C ALA A 302 6.85 32.29 -12.66
N GLU A 303 5.80 32.74 -13.39
CA GLU A 303 5.22 34.08 -13.24
C GLU A 303 4.61 34.31 -11.86
N VAL A 304 4.00 33.29 -11.28
CA VAL A 304 3.42 33.33 -9.90
C VAL A 304 4.53 33.47 -8.88
N LEU A 305 5.66 32.80 -9.12
CA LEU A 305 6.76 32.73 -8.17
C LEU A 305 7.80 33.86 -8.31
N LYS A 306 7.77 34.59 -9.41
CA LYS A 306 8.81 35.56 -9.81
C LYS A 306 9.17 36.60 -8.74
N ALA A 307 8.21 37.03 -7.95
CA ALA A 307 8.41 38.07 -6.93
C ALA A 307 8.75 37.50 -5.56
N ILE A 308 8.60 36.19 -5.35
CA ILE A 308 8.66 35.54 -4.05
C ILE A 308 9.74 34.45 -3.94
N ARG A 309 10.19 33.90 -5.07
CA ARG A 309 11.23 32.85 -5.12
C ARG A 309 12.64 33.47 -4.92
N LYS A 310 13.54 32.74 -4.21
CA LYS A 310 14.97 33.11 -4.05
C LYS A 310 15.74 33.02 -5.36
#